data_cd33e86652e007579a1754e0acea42dc
#
_entry.id   cd33e86652e007579a1754e0acea42dc
#
_cell.length_a   1.000
_cell.length_b   1.000
_cell.length_c   1.000
_cell.angle_alpha   90.00
_cell.angle_beta   90.00
_cell.angle_gamma   90.00
#
_symmetry.space_group_name_H-M   'P 1'
#
loop_
_entity.id
_entity.type
_entity.pdbx_description
1 polymer ?
#
loop_
_entity_poly.entity_id
_entity_poly.type
_entity_poly.pdbx_seq_one_letter_code
_entity_poly.pdbx_strand_id
1 'polypeptide(L)'
;MAKNLYEVLGVSRGASQKDIRAAYRKLARKHHPDVNPNDRTAEARFKEINQAHEVLSDPDKRKKYDKYGDRWEHADQIEEAQRRQSAGSWARHGPANGSYSFETSGDFGSIFDNIFRRERGAGRASRRGQDVETPVEVTLEEAFRGTTRTVSLQSAEACPTCGGTGDVAGAICHTCEGAGQVLKPRRLEVKVPAGVRTGSRVRVAAEGRPGFGGGVSGDLYLVVSVLPHSRFERKGDDLYSDVDVPLVDAVLGGEVEVQTMDGRIALRIPELTQNGRQIRVAGKGMPALGGGTKGDLFVRVRVHLPEHLTAEERRLFEELRAKSRTAARN
;
A
#
# COMPACT_ATOMS: atom_id res chain seq x y z
N MET A 1 14.02 -38.85 14.04
CA MET A 1 14.03 -37.97 15.22
C MET A 1 13.95 -36.55 14.71
N ALA A 2 12.94 -35.79 15.13
CA ALA A 2 12.82 -34.39 14.75
C ALA A 2 13.99 -33.60 15.34
N LYS A 3 14.67 -32.81 14.52
CA LYS A 3 15.80 -31.98 14.96
C LYS A 3 15.29 -30.80 15.78
N ASN A 4 15.92 -30.54 16.93
CA ASN A 4 15.60 -29.39 17.76
C ASN A 4 15.80 -28.08 16.96
N LEU A 5 14.77 -27.23 16.89
CA LEU A 5 14.82 -25.99 16.11
C LEU A 5 15.93 -25.03 16.56
N TYR A 6 16.31 -25.05 17.83
CA TYR A 6 17.45 -24.27 18.34
C TYR A 6 18.79 -24.82 17.82
N GLU A 7 18.91 -26.15 17.70
CA GLU A 7 20.11 -26.80 17.13
C GLU A 7 20.24 -26.55 15.63
N VAL A 8 19.12 -26.47 14.91
CA VAL A 8 19.09 -26.14 13.49
C VAL A 8 19.67 -24.73 13.24
N LEU A 9 19.37 -23.77 14.12
CA LEU A 9 19.93 -22.42 14.06
C LEU A 9 21.30 -22.29 14.75
N GLY A 10 21.77 -23.33 15.47
CA GLY A 10 23.01 -23.30 16.23
C GLY A 10 23.00 -22.31 17.39
N VAL A 11 21.85 -22.14 18.06
CA VAL A 11 21.68 -21.24 19.21
C VAL A 11 21.21 -22.00 20.43
N SER A 12 21.44 -21.46 21.63
CA SER A 12 20.90 -22.05 22.87
C SER A 12 19.41 -21.78 23.03
N ARG A 13 18.70 -22.62 23.82
CA ARG A 13 17.26 -22.39 24.14
C ARG A 13 16.98 -21.04 24.78
N GLY A 14 17.97 -20.47 25.52
CA GLY A 14 17.87 -19.14 26.13
C GLY A 14 18.25 -17.98 25.23
N ALA A 15 18.57 -18.21 23.95
CA ALA A 15 19.00 -17.17 23.03
C ALA A 15 17.97 -16.04 22.90
N SER A 16 18.49 -14.80 22.80
CA SER A 16 17.64 -13.62 22.58
C SER A 16 17.07 -13.62 21.15
N GLN A 17 15.98 -12.88 20.93
CA GLN A 17 15.39 -12.68 19.60
C GLN A 17 16.41 -12.07 18.61
N LYS A 18 17.34 -11.25 19.13
CA LYS A 18 18.42 -10.66 18.33
C LYS A 18 19.39 -11.73 17.84
N ASP A 19 19.74 -12.67 18.72
CA ASP A 19 20.68 -13.74 18.40
C ASP A 19 20.07 -14.74 17.42
N ILE A 20 18.81 -15.10 17.60
CA ILE A 20 18.06 -15.95 16.67
C ILE A 20 18.04 -15.34 15.26
N ARG A 21 17.71 -14.03 15.14
CA ARG A 21 17.74 -13.33 13.85
C ARG A 21 19.14 -13.22 13.25
N ALA A 22 20.17 -13.07 14.09
CA ALA A 22 21.56 -13.01 13.63
C ALA A 22 22.03 -14.36 13.08
N ALA A 23 21.74 -15.46 13.81
CA ALA A 23 22.05 -16.82 13.40
C ALA A 23 21.33 -17.19 12.10
N TYR A 24 20.03 -16.89 11.99
CA TYR A 24 19.28 -17.08 10.76
C TYR A 24 19.92 -16.39 9.57
N ARG A 25 20.22 -15.09 9.67
CA ARG A 25 20.84 -14.35 8.56
C ARG A 25 22.17 -14.94 8.10
N LYS A 26 22.98 -15.42 9.04
CA LYS A 26 24.27 -16.07 8.75
C LYS A 26 24.07 -17.39 7.99
N LEU A 27 23.18 -18.24 8.47
CA LEU A 27 22.90 -19.54 7.88
C LEU A 27 22.15 -19.45 6.55
N ALA A 28 21.17 -18.54 6.45
CA ALA A 28 20.41 -18.29 5.23
C ALA A 28 21.32 -17.82 4.08
N ARG A 29 22.29 -16.92 4.33
CA ARG A 29 23.27 -16.51 3.31
C ARG A 29 24.17 -17.67 2.90
N LYS A 30 24.58 -18.54 3.84
CA LYS A 30 25.45 -19.67 3.57
C LYS A 30 24.80 -20.74 2.71
N HIS A 31 23.48 -20.98 2.90
CA HIS A 31 22.73 -22.04 2.22
C HIS A 31 21.71 -21.49 1.20
N HIS A 32 21.88 -20.22 0.78
CA HIS A 32 20.98 -19.61 -0.21
C HIS A 32 21.08 -20.33 -1.56
N PRO A 33 19.94 -20.58 -2.25
CA PRO A 33 19.96 -21.26 -3.55
C PRO A 33 20.81 -20.52 -4.60
N ASP A 34 20.84 -19.18 -4.57
CA ASP A 34 21.66 -18.39 -5.51
C ASP A 34 23.17 -18.55 -5.29
N VAL A 35 23.57 -18.86 -4.05
CA VAL A 35 24.99 -19.08 -3.69
C VAL A 35 25.40 -20.54 -3.91
N ASN A 36 24.43 -21.48 -3.82
CA ASN A 36 24.64 -22.91 -3.97
C ASN A 36 23.69 -23.49 -5.04
N PRO A 37 23.82 -23.11 -6.30
CA PRO A 37 22.93 -23.58 -7.36
C PRO A 37 23.10 -25.09 -7.55
N ASN A 38 21.96 -25.81 -7.63
CA ASN A 38 21.87 -27.27 -7.80
C ASN A 38 22.38 -28.13 -6.61
N ASP A 39 22.65 -27.57 -5.44
CA ASP A 39 22.97 -28.35 -4.24
C ASP A 39 21.67 -28.68 -3.45
N ARG A 40 21.18 -29.91 -3.63
CA ARG A 40 19.99 -30.42 -2.92
C ARG A 40 20.18 -30.46 -1.40
N THR A 41 21.41 -30.58 -0.91
CA THR A 41 21.67 -30.60 0.55
C THR A 41 21.61 -29.18 1.13
N ALA A 42 22.07 -28.18 0.40
CA ALA A 42 21.94 -26.78 0.76
C ALA A 42 20.46 -26.35 0.74
N GLU A 43 19.69 -26.77 -0.25
CA GLU A 43 18.24 -26.49 -0.34
C GLU A 43 17.45 -27.11 0.84
N ALA A 44 17.72 -28.37 1.17
CA ALA A 44 17.09 -29.03 2.30
C ALA A 44 17.40 -28.32 3.63
N ARG A 45 18.68 -27.93 3.82
CA ARG A 45 19.10 -27.16 5.00
C ARG A 45 18.48 -25.78 5.05
N PHE A 46 18.35 -25.10 3.92
CA PHE A 46 17.70 -23.80 3.85
C PHE A 46 16.23 -23.87 4.26
N LYS A 47 15.50 -24.93 3.87
CA LYS A 47 14.12 -25.18 4.31
C LYS A 47 14.05 -25.41 5.84
N GLU A 48 14.93 -26.24 6.39
CA GLU A 48 15.01 -26.46 7.85
C GLU A 48 15.30 -25.16 8.61
N ILE A 49 16.21 -24.32 8.12
CA ILE A 49 16.59 -23.03 8.73
C ILE A 49 15.41 -22.04 8.70
N ASN A 50 14.68 -21.97 7.59
CA ASN A 50 13.50 -21.09 7.46
C ASN A 50 12.39 -21.53 8.42
N GLN A 51 12.09 -22.82 8.50
CA GLN A 51 11.12 -23.37 9.43
C GLN A 51 11.49 -23.09 10.90
N ALA A 52 12.75 -23.28 11.26
CA ALA A 52 13.22 -22.97 12.60
C ALA A 52 13.11 -21.48 12.93
N HIS A 53 13.42 -20.60 11.98
CA HIS A 53 13.28 -19.15 12.17
C HIS A 53 11.83 -18.72 12.29
N GLU A 54 10.93 -19.26 11.47
CA GLU A 54 9.50 -18.94 11.53
C GLU A 54 8.90 -19.21 12.92
N VAL A 55 9.26 -20.35 13.52
CA VAL A 55 8.74 -20.72 14.84
C VAL A 55 9.42 -19.94 15.97
N LEU A 56 10.74 -19.76 15.92
CA LEU A 56 11.50 -19.15 17.02
C LEU A 56 11.52 -17.62 16.99
N SER A 57 11.20 -17.00 15.85
CA SER A 57 11.13 -15.53 15.73
C SER A 57 9.83 -14.94 16.25
N ASP A 58 8.77 -15.72 16.33
CA ASP A 58 7.48 -15.34 16.89
C ASP A 58 7.43 -15.70 18.38
N PRO A 59 7.20 -14.74 19.31
CA PRO A 59 7.17 -15.01 20.74
C PRO A 59 6.13 -16.04 21.17
N ASP A 60 4.97 -16.07 20.50
CA ASP A 60 3.87 -16.96 20.88
C ASP A 60 4.08 -18.36 20.32
N LYS A 61 4.53 -18.51 19.08
CA LYS A 61 4.95 -19.79 18.49
C LYS A 61 6.12 -20.39 19.28
N ARG A 62 7.11 -19.58 19.68
CA ARG A 62 8.25 -19.99 20.50
C ARG A 62 7.79 -20.54 21.85
N LYS A 63 6.89 -19.86 22.57
CA LYS A 63 6.32 -20.34 23.83
C LYS A 63 5.62 -21.69 23.66
N LYS A 64 4.85 -21.85 22.59
CA LYS A 64 4.19 -23.12 22.27
C LYS A 64 5.20 -24.22 21.99
N TYR A 65 6.25 -23.92 21.21
CA TYR A 65 7.33 -24.86 20.93
C TYR A 65 8.14 -25.23 22.19
N ASP A 66 8.44 -24.26 23.05
CA ASP A 66 9.15 -24.51 24.32
C ASP A 66 8.36 -25.40 25.28
N LYS A 67 7.01 -25.33 25.25
CA LYS A 67 6.10 -26.10 26.11
C LYS A 67 5.76 -27.46 25.55
N TYR A 68 5.53 -27.58 24.23
CA TYR A 68 5.01 -28.77 23.58
C TYR A 68 5.99 -29.47 22.64
N GLY A 69 7.19 -28.91 22.42
CA GLY A 69 8.19 -29.44 21.50
C GLY A 69 7.64 -29.58 20.08
N ASP A 70 7.90 -30.72 19.44
CA ASP A 70 7.49 -30.99 18.05
C ASP A 70 5.97 -30.99 17.83
N ARG A 71 5.15 -31.00 18.92
CA ARG A 71 3.69 -30.95 18.85
C ARG A 71 3.12 -29.52 18.97
N TRP A 72 3.96 -28.51 18.84
CA TRP A 72 3.56 -27.10 18.99
C TRP A 72 2.43 -26.68 18.03
N GLU A 73 2.35 -27.29 16.84
CA GLU A 73 1.26 -27.06 15.87
C GLU A 73 -0.10 -27.47 16.40
N HIS A 74 -0.12 -28.49 17.28
CA HIS A 74 -1.32 -29.00 17.93
C HIS A 74 -1.52 -28.47 19.37
N ALA A 75 -0.72 -27.45 19.76
CA ALA A 75 -0.75 -26.91 21.13
C ALA A 75 -2.16 -26.46 21.55
N ASP A 76 -2.89 -25.80 20.66
CA ASP A 76 -4.23 -25.28 20.92
C ASP A 76 -5.23 -26.45 21.16
N GLN A 77 -5.10 -27.53 20.41
CA GLN A 77 -5.94 -28.74 20.59
C GLN A 77 -5.61 -29.47 21.92
N ILE A 78 -4.32 -29.51 22.27
CA ILE A 78 -3.87 -30.14 23.53
C ILE A 78 -4.35 -29.29 24.73
N GLU A 79 -4.28 -27.98 24.66
CA GLU A 79 -4.76 -27.06 25.70
C GLU A 79 -6.29 -27.17 25.87
N GLU A 80 -7.02 -27.27 24.77
CA GLU A 80 -8.47 -27.43 24.80
C GLU A 80 -8.90 -28.80 25.39
N ALA A 81 -8.17 -29.86 25.04
CA ALA A 81 -8.39 -31.16 25.60
C ALA A 81 -8.10 -31.21 27.11
N GLN A 82 -7.02 -30.55 27.56
CA GLN A 82 -6.70 -30.43 28.98
C GLN A 82 -7.74 -29.61 29.77
N ARG A 83 -8.24 -28.50 29.17
CA ARG A 83 -9.35 -27.71 29.78
C ARG A 83 -10.63 -28.53 29.92
N ARG A 84 -10.96 -29.37 28.95
CA ARG A 84 -12.12 -30.26 29.01
C ARG A 84 -11.98 -31.35 30.12
N GLN A 85 -10.76 -31.88 30.30
CA GLN A 85 -10.49 -32.85 31.37
C GLN A 85 -10.52 -32.21 32.76
N SER A 86 -10.03 -30.97 32.92
CA SER A 86 -10.10 -30.27 34.21
C SER A 86 -11.50 -29.78 34.58
N ALA A 87 -12.35 -29.48 33.58
CA ALA A 87 -13.77 -29.14 33.84
C ALA A 87 -14.64 -30.34 34.20
N GLY A 88 -14.20 -31.57 33.86
CA GLY A 88 -14.94 -32.81 34.13
C GLY A 88 -14.79 -33.38 35.55
N SER A 89 -13.99 -32.78 36.44
CA SER A 89 -13.73 -33.31 37.81
C SER A 89 -14.78 -32.91 38.85
N TRP A 90 -15.80 -32.13 38.52
CA TRP A 90 -16.82 -31.68 39.50
C TRP A 90 -18.22 -32.25 39.28
N ALA A 91 -18.40 -33.24 38.37
CA ALA A 91 -19.69 -33.88 38.14
C ALA A 91 -19.57 -35.41 38.26
N ARG A 92 -19.29 -35.90 39.45
CA ARG A 92 -19.54 -37.32 39.77
C ARG A 92 -20.76 -37.40 40.68
N HIS A 93 -21.92 -37.69 40.09
CA HIS A 93 -22.95 -38.62 40.63
C HIS A 93 -24.07 -38.75 39.60
N GLY A 94 -24.20 -39.97 39.05
CA GLY A 94 -25.35 -40.45 38.29
C GLY A 94 -24.97 -41.57 37.32
N PRO A 95 -25.75 -42.69 37.28
CA PRO A 95 -25.25 -43.98 36.83
C PRO A 95 -25.49 -44.31 35.36
N ALA A 96 -24.52 -45.04 34.83
CA ALA A 96 -24.55 -46.07 33.79
C ALA A 96 -25.55 -46.00 32.61
N ASN A 97 -25.11 -45.91 31.37
CA ASN A 97 -25.12 -47.06 30.43
C ASN A 97 -24.74 -46.60 29.01
N GLY A 98 -24.01 -47.43 28.26
CA GLY A 98 -23.96 -47.32 26.81
C GLY A 98 -22.57 -47.09 26.20
N SER A 99 -21.74 -48.11 26.16
CA SER A 99 -20.57 -48.29 25.33
C SER A 99 -20.98 -48.35 23.85
N TYR A 100 -20.43 -47.43 23.01
CA TYR A 100 -20.23 -47.69 21.59
C TYR A 100 -18.93 -47.07 21.14
N SER A 101 -17.93 -47.91 20.91
CA SER A 101 -16.73 -47.66 20.15
C SER A 101 -17.09 -47.63 18.65
N PHE A 102 -16.75 -46.55 17.94
CA PHE A 102 -16.75 -46.53 16.48
C PHE A 102 -15.46 -45.91 15.97
N GLU A 103 -14.60 -46.83 15.52
CA GLU A 103 -13.44 -46.50 14.68
C GLU A 103 -13.93 -46.28 13.27
N THR A 104 -13.75 -45.09 12.71
CA THR A 104 -13.69 -44.94 11.26
C THR A 104 -12.88 -43.70 10.90
N SER A 105 -11.86 -43.92 10.13
CA SER A 105 -11.05 -42.91 9.40
C SER A 105 -11.91 -42.11 8.45
N GLY A 106 -11.65 -40.81 8.34
CA GLY A 106 -12.04 -40.01 7.19
C GLY A 106 -13.04 -38.88 7.46
N ASP A 107 -12.57 -37.68 7.38
CA ASP A 107 -13.30 -36.46 6.94
C ASP A 107 -14.65 -36.10 7.60
N PHE A 108 -14.75 -36.19 8.92
CA PHE A 108 -15.97 -35.79 9.65
C PHE A 108 -15.85 -34.48 10.45
N GLY A 109 -14.73 -33.73 10.32
CA GLY A 109 -14.54 -32.47 11.04
C GLY A 109 -15.49 -31.35 10.58
N SER A 110 -15.94 -31.39 9.34
CA SER A 110 -16.77 -30.31 8.76
C SER A 110 -18.26 -30.45 9.05
N ILE A 111 -18.75 -31.67 9.33
CA ILE A 111 -20.18 -31.91 9.55
C ILE A 111 -20.55 -31.65 11.03
N PHE A 112 -19.63 -31.90 11.96
CA PHE A 112 -19.88 -31.63 13.39
C PHE A 112 -19.89 -30.14 13.71
N ASP A 113 -19.09 -29.35 13.04
CA ASP A 113 -19.05 -27.89 13.26
C ASP A 113 -20.33 -27.19 12.77
N ASN A 114 -21.01 -27.77 11.78
CA ASN A 114 -22.28 -27.23 11.25
C ASN A 114 -23.49 -27.62 12.09
N ILE A 115 -23.49 -28.76 12.82
CA ILE A 115 -24.63 -29.23 13.62
C ILE A 115 -24.62 -28.57 15.00
N PHE A 116 -23.45 -28.41 15.64
CA PHE A 116 -23.36 -27.78 16.96
C PHE A 116 -23.45 -26.24 16.94
N ARG A 117 -23.21 -25.60 15.79
CA ARG A 117 -23.47 -24.17 15.61
C ARG A 117 -24.95 -23.81 15.49
N ARG A 118 -25.83 -24.78 15.20
CA ARG A 118 -27.27 -24.53 15.03
C ARG A 118 -28.06 -24.48 16.35
N GLU A 119 -27.52 -25.03 17.45
CA GLU A 119 -28.26 -25.13 18.72
C GLU A 119 -27.86 -24.14 19.82
N ARG A 120 -26.74 -23.39 19.63
CA ARG A 120 -26.46 -22.25 20.49
C ARG A 120 -26.91 -20.98 19.76
N GLY A 121 -28.12 -20.53 20.13
CA GLY A 121 -28.78 -19.29 19.81
C GLY A 121 -28.19 -18.53 18.64
N ALA A 122 -28.97 -18.30 17.60
CA ALA A 122 -28.65 -17.45 16.45
C ALA A 122 -28.27 -16.02 16.90
N GLY A 123 -27.15 -15.88 17.60
CA GLY A 123 -26.41 -14.64 17.66
C GLY A 123 -25.95 -14.38 16.24
N ARG A 124 -26.60 -13.45 15.55
CA ARG A 124 -26.19 -12.99 14.23
C ARG A 124 -24.69 -12.71 14.29
N ALA A 125 -23.87 -13.58 13.67
CA ALA A 125 -22.42 -13.40 13.63
C ALA A 125 -22.13 -12.01 13.05
N SER A 126 -21.67 -11.11 13.90
CA SER A 126 -21.26 -9.77 13.50
C SER A 126 -20.13 -9.89 12.47
N ARG A 127 -20.34 -9.35 11.26
CA ARG A 127 -19.34 -9.34 10.20
C ARG A 127 -19.03 -7.91 9.81
N ARG A 128 -17.74 -7.60 9.71
CA ARG A 128 -17.29 -6.32 9.20
C ARG A 128 -17.78 -6.10 7.77
N GLY A 129 -18.19 -4.88 7.44
CA GLY A 129 -18.55 -4.46 6.10
C GLY A 129 -17.36 -4.51 5.15
N GLN A 130 -17.65 -4.58 3.87
CA GLN A 130 -16.64 -4.56 2.81
C GLN A 130 -16.07 -3.15 2.62
N ASP A 131 -14.80 -3.08 2.32
CA ASP A 131 -14.16 -1.84 1.91
C ASP A 131 -14.65 -1.44 0.51
N VAL A 132 -14.70 -0.13 0.24
CA VAL A 132 -15.15 0.45 -1.04
C VAL A 132 -14.01 1.27 -1.63
N GLU A 133 -13.76 1.13 -2.92
CA GLU A 133 -12.82 1.96 -3.65
C GLU A 133 -13.57 2.90 -4.59
N THR A 134 -13.20 4.17 -4.57
CA THR A 134 -13.79 5.20 -5.44
C THR A 134 -12.66 6.00 -6.11
N PRO A 135 -12.62 6.09 -7.44
CA PRO A 135 -11.64 6.90 -8.13
C PRO A 135 -11.93 8.40 -7.90
N VAL A 136 -10.86 9.17 -7.71
CA VAL A 136 -10.90 10.62 -7.58
C VAL A 136 -9.84 11.24 -8.47
N GLU A 137 -10.28 12.10 -9.38
CA GLU A 137 -9.38 12.86 -10.24
C GLU A 137 -8.98 14.17 -9.55
N VAL A 138 -7.69 14.47 -9.59
CA VAL A 138 -7.11 15.72 -9.07
C VAL A 138 -6.20 16.34 -10.12
N THR A 139 -6.15 17.66 -10.16
CA THR A 139 -5.17 18.35 -11.02
C THR A 139 -3.76 18.29 -10.40
N LEU A 140 -2.74 18.64 -11.18
CA LEU A 140 -1.37 18.66 -10.69
C LEU A 140 -1.19 19.72 -9.58
N GLU A 141 -1.89 20.86 -9.68
CA GLU A 141 -1.89 21.93 -8.68
C GLU A 141 -2.53 21.49 -7.37
N GLU A 142 -3.64 20.74 -7.47
CA GLU A 142 -4.29 20.15 -6.30
C GLU A 142 -3.41 19.10 -5.64
N ALA A 143 -2.75 18.27 -6.44
CA ALA A 143 -1.77 17.32 -5.93
C ALA A 143 -0.55 18.01 -5.29
N PHE A 144 -0.18 19.21 -5.77
CA PHE A 144 0.90 20.00 -5.22
C PHE A 144 0.54 20.64 -3.86
N ARG A 145 -0.63 21.27 -3.76
CA ARG A 145 -1.05 22.01 -2.56
C ARG A 145 -1.78 21.15 -1.53
N GLY A 146 -2.30 20.01 -1.97
CA GLY A 146 -3.37 19.30 -1.29
C GLY A 146 -4.73 19.97 -1.55
N THR A 147 -5.80 19.20 -1.44
CA THR A 147 -7.16 19.68 -1.67
C THR A 147 -8.15 18.98 -0.78
N THR A 148 -9.35 19.53 -0.65
CA THR A 148 -10.49 18.84 -0.05
C THR A 148 -11.49 18.56 -1.17
N ARG A 149 -11.89 17.29 -1.30
CA ARG A 149 -12.86 16.84 -2.31
C ARG A 149 -14.14 16.36 -1.65
N THR A 150 -15.26 16.80 -2.15
CA THR A 150 -16.57 16.27 -1.78
C THR A 150 -16.88 15.07 -2.64
N VAL A 151 -17.00 13.90 -2.01
CA VAL A 151 -17.34 12.64 -2.67
C VAL A 151 -18.78 12.30 -2.33
N SER A 152 -19.60 12.04 -3.34
CA SER A 152 -20.97 11.57 -3.16
C SER A 152 -20.98 10.06 -3.17
N LEU A 153 -21.37 9.47 -2.05
CA LEU A 153 -21.44 8.02 -1.84
C LEU A 153 -22.88 7.61 -1.64
N GLN A 154 -23.21 6.40 -2.06
CA GLN A 154 -24.43 5.74 -1.62
C GLN A 154 -24.09 4.92 -0.39
N SER A 155 -24.43 5.44 0.79
CA SER A 155 -24.26 4.71 2.05
C SER A 155 -25.48 3.84 2.28
N ALA A 156 -25.29 2.57 2.54
CA ALA A 156 -26.36 1.70 2.98
C ALA A 156 -26.55 1.92 4.49
N GLU A 157 -27.71 2.46 4.87
CA GLU A 157 -28.11 2.62 6.26
C GLU A 157 -29.13 1.55 6.66
N ALA A 158 -29.21 1.23 7.95
CA ALA A 158 -30.23 0.34 8.45
C ALA A 158 -31.62 0.89 8.05
N CYS A 159 -32.48 0.03 7.53
CA CYS A 159 -33.82 0.42 7.13
C CYS A 159 -34.59 0.99 8.34
N PRO A 160 -35.11 2.22 8.26
CA PRO A 160 -35.79 2.84 9.40
C PRO A 160 -37.09 2.14 9.79
N THR A 161 -37.69 1.39 8.85
CA THR A 161 -38.96 0.70 9.07
C THR A 161 -38.76 -0.62 9.83
N CYS A 162 -37.75 -1.41 9.49
CA CYS A 162 -37.53 -2.71 10.13
C CYS A 162 -36.30 -2.72 11.07
N GLY A 163 -35.63 -1.58 11.25
CA GLY A 163 -34.43 -1.52 12.10
C GLY A 163 -33.27 -2.40 11.65
N GLY A 164 -33.23 -2.79 10.37
CA GLY A 164 -32.19 -3.67 9.82
C GLY A 164 -32.55 -5.15 9.79
N THR A 165 -33.75 -5.56 10.25
CA THR A 165 -34.17 -6.97 10.29
C THR A 165 -34.55 -7.53 8.93
N GLY A 166 -35.03 -6.69 8.02
CA GLY A 166 -35.56 -7.11 6.73
C GLY A 166 -37.03 -7.50 6.75
N ASP A 167 -37.59 -7.70 7.95
CA ASP A 167 -39.00 -8.06 8.14
C ASP A 167 -39.69 -7.18 9.16
N VAL A 168 -41.01 -7.06 9.06
CA VAL A 168 -41.87 -6.37 10.01
C VAL A 168 -43.07 -7.30 10.32
N ALA A 169 -43.18 -7.73 11.57
CA ALA A 169 -44.23 -8.61 12.03
C ALA A 169 -44.36 -9.96 11.24
N GLY A 170 -43.22 -10.50 10.75
CA GLY A 170 -43.21 -11.75 9.98
C GLY A 170 -43.47 -11.61 8.49
N ALA A 171 -43.66 -10.34 7.99
CA ALA A 171 -43.79 -10.02 6.58
C ALA A 171 -42.53 -9.30 6.08
N ILE A 172 -42.19 -9.49 4.80
CA ILE A 172 -41.06 -8.81 4.16
C ILE A 172 -41.29 -7.28 4.26
N CYS A 173 -40.27 -6.58 4.76
CA CYS A 173 -40.33 -5.12 4.90
C CYS A 173 -40.43 -4.46 3.52
N HIS A 174 -41.54 -3.71 3.29
CA HIS A 174 -41.83 -3.04 2.04
C HIS A 174 -40.83 -1.91 1.69
N THR A 175 -40.13 -1.36 2.68
CA THR A 175 -39.17 -0.25 2.45
C THR A 175 -37.82 -0.72 1.94
N CYS A 176 -37.39 -1.89 2.34
CA CYS A 176 -36.09 -2.44 1.95
C CYS A 176 -36.18 -3.77 1.20
N GLU A 177 -37.41 -4.23 0.91
CA GLU A 177 -37.68 -5.47 0.18
C GLU A 177 -36.95 -6.71 0.77
N GLY A 178 -36.81 -6.75 2.09
CA GLY A 178 -36.11 -7.80 2.80
C GLY A 178 -34.60 -7.59 2.97
N ALA A 179 -34.01 -6.58 2.32
CA ALA A 179 -32.58 -6.32 2.41
C ALA A 179 -32.09 -5.82 3.79
N GLY A 180 -33.00 -5.31 4.61
CA GLY A 180 -32.68 -4.74 5.93
C GLY A 180 -31.97 -3.37 5.86
N GLN A 181 -31.62 -2.90 4.67
CA GLN A 181 -30.84 -1.68 4.45
C GLN A 181 -31.46 -0.86 3.32
N VAL A 182 -31.31 0.46 3.38
CA VAL A 182 -31.71 1.40 2.33
C VAL A 182 -30.51 2.23 1.91
N LEU A 183 -30.37 2.50 0.61
CA LEU A 183 -29.30 3.33 0.07
C LEU A 183 -29.68 4.80 0.24
N LYS A 184 -28.86 5.57 0.96
CA LYS A 184 -29.00 7.02 1.04
C LYS A 184 -27.79 7.73 0.46
N PRO A 185 -27.98 8.77 -0.35
CA PRO A 185 -26.87 9.59 -0.82
C PRO A 185 -26.26 10.35 0.36
N ARG A 186 -24.96 10.18 0.56
CA ARG A 186 -24.18 10.90 1.57
C ARG A 186 -23.05 11.66 0.89
N ARG A 187 -22.85 12.90 1.29
CA ARG A 187 -21.69 13.71 0.84
C ARG A 187 -20.62 13.67 1.92
N LEU A 188 -19.43 13.34 1.54
CA LEU A 188 -18.29 13.25 2.44
C LEU A 188 -17.17 14.16 1.93
N GLU A 189 -16.69 15.04 2.80
CA GLU A 189 -15.51 15.86 2.52
C GLU A 189 -14.24 15.08 2.90
N VAL A 190 -13.39 14.80 1.93
CA VAL A 190 -12.15 14.06 2.14
C VAL A 190 -10.96 14.94 1.78
N LYS A 191 -10.04 15.05 2.71
CA LYS A 191 -8.80 15.77 2.53
C LYS A 191 -7.79 14.88 1.78
N VAL A 192 -7.41 15.33 0.58
CA VAL A 192 -6.34 14.74 -0.22
C VAL A 192 -5.03 15.44 0.14
N PRO A 193 -4.05 14.76 0.71
CA PRO A 193 -2.80 15.39 1.12
C PRO A 193 -1.96 15.86 -0.07
N ALA A 194 -1.08 16.84 0.15
CA ALA A 194 -0.09 17.24 -0.83
C ALA A 194 0.89 16.10 -1.15
N GLY A 195 1.39 16.06 -2.37
CA GLY A 195 2.34 15.04 -2.82
C GLY A 195 1.72 13.76 -3.36
N VAL A 196 0.38 13.59 -3.33
CA VAL A 196 -0.28 12.40 -3.87
C VAL A 196 0.13 12.14 -5.32
N ARG A 197 0.17 10.84 -5.68
CA ARG A 197 0.49 10.35 -7.03
C ARG A 197 -0.70 9.57 -7.58
N THR A 198 -0.73 9.38 -8.87
CA THR A 198 -1.68 8.43 -9.48
C THR A 198 -1.47 7.05 -8.84
N GLY A 199 -2.58 6.44 -8.39
CA GLY A 199 -2.58 5.20 -7.63
C GLY A 199 -2.45 5.38 -6.11
N SER A 200 -2.26 6.60 -5.58
CA SER A 200 -2.29 6.86 -4.14
C SER A 200 -3.67 6.55 -3.58
N ARG A 201 -3.73 5.84 -2.46
CA ARG A 201 -4.97 5.47 -1.77
C ARG A 201 -5.14 6.28 -0.50
N VAL A 202 -6.16 7.11 -0.45
CA VAL A 202 -6.54 7.88 0.75
C VAL A 202 -7.63 7.11 1.49
N ARG A 203 -7.32 6.62 2.68
CA ARG A 203 -8.25 5.86 3.52
C ARG A 203 -9.14 6.79 4.33
N VAL A 204 -10.43 6.52 4.31
CA VAL A 204 -11.41 7.12 5.20
C VAL A 204 -12.05 6.00 6.01
N ALA A 205 -11.78 5.97 7.30
CA ALA A 205 -12.20 4.88 8.17
C ALA A 205 -13.72 4.83 8.35
N ALA A 206 -14.27 3.59 8.36
CA ALA A 206 -15.69 3.30 8.59
C ALA A 206 -16.69 3.91 7.59
N GLU A 207 -16.23 4.39 6.44
CA GLU A 207 -17.06 4.97 5.37
C GLU A 207 -17.27 4.01 4.18
N GLY A 208 -16.92 2.72 4.34
CA GLY A 208 -17.21 1.64 3.39
C GLY A 208 -18.61 1.08 3.54
N ARG A 209 -18.85 -0.17 3.09
CA ARG A 209 -20.15 -0.81 3.25
C ARG A 209 -20.44 -1.11 4.73
N PRO A 210 -21.69 -1.01 5.18
CA PRO A 210 -22.04 -1.33 6.55
C PRO A 210 -21.79 -2.81 6.84
N GLY A 211 -21.44 -3.10 8.10
CA GLY A 211 -21.30 -4.46 8.59
C GLY A 211 -22.66 -5.16 8.77
N PHE A 212 -22.65 -6.46 8.85
CA PHE A 212 -23.83 -7.26 9.08
C PHE A 212 -23.95 -7.63 10.57
N GLY A 213 -25.18 -7.70 11.09
CA GLY A 213 -25.44 -8.14 12.47
C GLY A 213 -24.81 -7.26 13.56
N GLY A 214 -24.72 -5.95 13.35
CA GLY A 214 -24.06 -5.01 14.27
C GLY A 214 -22.54 -4.92 14.09
N GLY A 215 -21.99 -5.47 13.00
CA GLY A 215 -20.57 -5.36 12.65
C GLY A 215 -20.20 -3.93 12.24
N VAL A 216 -18.91 -3.57 12.44
CA VAL A 216 -18.39 -2.29 12.01
C VAL A 216 -18.38 -2.16 10.48
N SER A 217 -18.59 -0.96 9.96
CA SER A 217 -18.46 -0.68 8.52
C SER A 217 -17.05 -0.96 8.03
N GLY A 218 -16.93 -1.24 6.73
CA GLY A 218 -15.65 -1.24 6.02
C GLY A 218 -15.06 0.17 5.90
N ASP A 219 -13.95 0.30 5.21
CA ASP A 219 -13.32 1.57 4.94
C ASP A 219 -13.57 2.02 3.49
N LEU A 220 -13.55 3.33 3.27
CA LEU A 220 -13.52 3.91 1.93
C LEU A 220 -12.08 4.22 1.55
N TYR A 221 -11.67 3.80 0.37
CA TYR A 221 -10.39 4.16 -0.23
C TYR A 221 -10.63 5.03 -1.47
N LEU A 222 -10.16 6.26 -1.42
CA LEU A 222 -10.10 7.11 -2.60
C LEU A 222 -8.83 6.79 -3.38
N VAL A 223 -8.98 6.29 -4.59
CA VAL A 223 -7.88 6.01 -5.51
C VAL A 223 -7.64 7.25 -6.35
N VAL A 224 -6.54 7.94 -6.05
CA VAL A 224 -6.22 9.22 -6.70
C VAL A 224 -5.70 8.98 -8.11
N SER A 225 -6.23 9.72 -9.08
CA SER A 225 -5.72 9.84 -10.45
C SER A 225 -5.31 11.30 -10.69
N VAL A 226 -4.03 11.56 -10.88
CA VAL A 226 -3.53 12.91 -11.18
C VAL A 226 -3.65 13.14 -12.68
N LEU A 227 -4.38 14.19 -13.07
CA LEU A 227 -4.56 14.55 -14.47
C LEU A 227 -3.26 15.06 -15.08
N PRO A 228 -3.00 14.79 -16.37
CA PRO A 228 -1.89 15.36 -17.10
C PRO A 228 -1.96 16.91 -17.10
N HIS A 229 -0.82 17.56 -16.97
CA HIS A 229 -0.75 19.01 -16.99
C HIS A 229 -0.12 19.51 -18.31
N SER A 230 -0.61 20.63 -18.84
CA SER A 230 -0.18 21.15 -20.15
C SER A 230 1.28 21.61 -20.22
N ARG A 231 1.85 22.05 -19.12
CA ARG A 231 3.22 22.62 -19.05
C ARG A 231 4.20 21.74 -18.31
N PHE A 232 3.73 20.94 -17.35
CA PHE A 232 4.59 20.16 -16.47
C PHE A 232 4.38 18.66 -16.67
N GLU A 233 5.48 17.96 -16.90
CA GLU A 233 5.51 16.49 -16.83
C GLU A 233 6.07 16.09 -15.46
N ARG A 234 5.33 15.28 -14.71
CA ARG A 234 5.76 14.79 -13.40
C ARG A 234 6.45 13.44 -13.51
N LYS A 235 7.68 13.32 -12.97
CA LYS A 235 8.40 12.05 -12.81
C LYS A 235 8.80 11.86 -11.36
N GLY A 236 8.07 11.03 -10.64
CA GLY A 236 8.25 10.89 -9.19
C GLY A 236 7.84 12.15 -8.44
N ASP A 237 8.79 12.81 -7.77
CA ASP A 237 8.61 14.11 -7.13
C ASP A 237 9.23 15.26 -7.92
N ASP A 238 9.90 14.95 -9.02
CA ASP A 238 10.46 15.97 -9.90
C ASP A 238 9.45 16.39 -10.97
N LEU A 239 9.58 17.64 -11.40
CA LEU A 239 8.82 18.25 -12.48
C LEU A 239 9.73 18.57 -13.65
N TYR A 240 9.21 18.43 -14.86
CA TYR A 240 9.88 18.78 -16.09
C TYR A 240 9.03 19.80 -16.84
N SER A 241 9.66 20.83 -17.35
CA SER A 241 9.00 21.83 -18.19
C SER A 241 9.95 22.33 -19.26
N ASP A 242 9.39 22.86 -20.34
CA ASP A 242 10.15 23.56 -21.39
C ASP A 242 10.12 25.06 -21.12
N VAL A 243 11.19 25.75 -21.48
CA VAL A 243 11.27 27.19 -21.48
C VAL A 243 11.83 27.67 -22.84
N ASP A 244 11.14 28.62 -23.45
CA ASP A 244 11.59 29.22 -24.68
C ASP A 244 12.62 30.30 -24.35
N VAL A 245 13.82 30.20 -24.93
CA VAL A 245 14.95 31.09 -24.72
C VAL A 245 15.32 31.72 -26.06
N PRO A 246 15.34 33.07 -26.17
CA PRO A 246 15.79 33.73 -27.37
C PRO A 246 17.22 33.29 -27.76
N LEU A 247 17.50 33.18 -29.05
CA LEU A 247 18.81 32.78 -29.54
C LEU A 247 19.94 33.62 -28.94
N VAL A 248 19.70 34.92 -28.80
CA VAL A 248 20.70 35.87 -28.29
C VAL A 248 21.04 35.56 -26.84
N ASP A 249 20.03 35.30 -26.01
CA ASP A 249 20.21 34.94 -24.59
C ASP A 249 20.84 33.54 -24.42
N ALA A 250 20.58 32.64 -25.36
CA ALA A 250 21.23 31.32 -25.35
C ALA A 250 22.73 31.41 -25.67
N VAL A 251 23.12 32.35 -26.53
CA VAL A 251 24.53 32.56 -26.94
C VAL A 251 25.29 33.42 -25.94
N LEU A 252 24.72 34.55 -25.55
CA LEU A 252 25.42 35.56 -24.72
C LEU A 252 25.18 35.36 -23.22
N GLY A 253 24.27 34.49 -22.86
CA GLY A 253 23.73 34.38 -21.50
C GLY A 253 22.66 35.44 -21.26
N GLY A 254 21.76 35.16 -20.31
CA GLY A 254 20.65 36.08 -20.00
C GLY A 254 19.84 35.57 -18.82
N GLU A 255 18.69 36.18 -18.60
CA GLU A 255 17.71 35.76 -17.63
C GLU A 255 16.36 35.56 -18.29
N VAL A 256 15.70 34.43 -18.01
CA VAL A 256 14.36 34.16 -18.53
C VAL A 256 13.42 33.83 -17.38
N GLU A 257 12.17 34.26 -17.52
CA GLU A 257 11.13 33.90 -16.56
C GLU A 257 10.67 32.47 -16.78
N VAL A 258 10.72 31.67 -15.72
CA VAL A 258 10.22 30.30 -15.72
C VAL A 258 9.03 30.19 -14.78
N GLN A 259 7.94 29.62 -15.26
CA GLN A 259 6.78 29.30 -14.46
C GLN A 259 7.09 28.10 -13.58
N THR A 260 6.75 28.17 -12.29
CA THR A 260 6.79 27.06 -11.34
C THR A 260 5.43 26.86 -10.71
N MET A 261 5.25 25.79 -9.92
CA MET A 261 4.00 25.57 -9.18
C MET A 261 3.76 26.61 -8.08
N ASP A 262 4.82 27.27 -7.60
CA ASP A 262 4.76 28.32 -6.57
C ASP A 262 4.69 29.75 -7.15
N GLY A 263 4.74 29.90 -8.48
CA GLY A 263 4.80 31.23 -9.13
C GLY A 263 5.89 31.30 -10.19
N ARG A 264 6.38 32.50 -10.49
CA ARG A 264 7.43 32.72 -11.49
C ARG A 264 8.77 32.95 -10.81
N ILE A 265 9.83 32.50 -11.46
CA ILE A 265 11.21 32.75 -11.05
C ILE A 265 12.03 33.20 -12.23
N ALA A 266 13.02 34.04 -11.99
CA ALA A 266 14.05 34.36 -12.96
C ALA A 266 15.10 33.23 -12.96
N LEU A 267 15.33 32.63 -14.13
CA LEU A 267 16.33 31.59 -14.35
C LEU A 267 17.48 32.17 -15.17
N ARG A 268 18.68 32.12 -14.60
CA ARG A 268 19.90 32.55 -15.32
C ARG A 268 20.29 31.47 -16.32
N ILE A 269 20.39 31.88 -17.58
CA ILE A 269 20.88 31.08 -18.70
C ILE A 269 22.37 31.36 -18.88
N PRO A 270 23.26 30.36 -18.71
CA PRO A 270 24.69 30.55 -19.01
C PRO A 270 24.90 30.81 -20.48
N GLU A 271 25.99 31.52 -20.79
CA GLU A 271 26.43 31.68 -22.16
C GLU A 271 26.68 30.34 -22.87
N LEU A 272 26.52 30.31 -24.18
CA LEU A 272 26.71 29.14 -25.05
C LEU A 272 25.80 27.97 -24.64
N THR A 273 24.63 28.24 -24.07
CA THR A 273 23.64 27.22 -23.70
C THR A 273 23.07 26.60 -24.97
N GLN A 274 23.22 25.25 -25.06
CA GLN A 274 22.73 24.46 -26.19
C GLN A 274 21.23 24.18 -26.09
N ASN A 275 20.58 24.07 -27.24
CA ASN A 275 19.18 23.63 -27.31
C ASN A 275 19.01 22.24 -26.68
N GLY A 276 17.96 22.06 -25.89
CA GLY A 276 17.69 20.81 -25.17
C GLY A 276 18.46 20.64 -23.84
N ARG A 277 19.37 21.59 -23.50
CA ARG A 277 20.04 21.55 -22.19
C ARG A 277 19.01 21.63 -21.06
N GLN A 278 19.20 20.81 -20.05
CA GLN A 278 18.36 20.81 -18.84
C GLN A 278 19.06 21.58 -17.72
N ILE A 279 18.35 22.52 -17.12
CA ILE A 279 18.79 23.31 -15.97
C ILE A 279 17.94 22.86 -14.77
N ARG A 280 18.58 22.45 -13.70
CA ARG A 280 17.94 22.02 -12.45
C ARG A 280 17.66 23.23 -11.56
N VAL A 281 16.43 23.35 -11.11
CA VAL A 281 15.99 24.33 -10.11
C VAL A 281 15.60 23.58 -8.84
N ALA A 282 16.46 23.64 -7.85
CA ALA A 282 16.32 22.85 -6.63
C ALA A 282 15.07 23.25 -5.83
N GLY A 283 14.35 22.24 -5.30
CA GLY A 283 13.19 22.40 -4.43
C GLY A 283 11.94 23.01 -5.09
N LYS A 284 11.87 23.03 -6.43
CA LYS A 284 10.73 23.54 -7.21
C LYS A 284 9.87 22.41 -7.84
N GLY A 285 10.12 21.17 -7.48
CA GLY A 285 9.31 20.01 -7.81
C GLY A 285 8.10 19.82 -6.89
N MET A 286 7.53 18.63 -6.91
CA MET A 286 6.38 18.22 -6.08
C MET A 286 6.80 18.02 -4.63
N PRO A 287 5.91 18.28 -3.67
CA PRO A 287 6.14 17.88 -2.27
C PRO A 287 6.12 16.35 -2.14
N ALA A 288 6.94 15.82 -1.25
CA ALA A 288 6.90 14.41 -0.91
C ALA A 288 5.62 14.06 -0.14
N LEU A 289 4.99 12.94 -0.47
CA LEU A 289 3.82 12.45 0.26
C LEU A 289 4.19 12.12 1.72
N GLY A 290 3.44 12.67 2.67
CA GLY A 290 3.72 12.48 4.10
C GLY A 290 4.71 13.46 4.71
N GLY A 291 5.15 14.47 3.96
CA GLY A 291 6.13 15.47 4.38
C GLY A 291 7.55 15.10 3.96
N GLY A 292 8.41 16.07 3.91
CA GLY A 292 9.80 15.90 3.47
C GLY A 292 10.22 17.01 2.51
N THR A 293 11.38 16.83 1.88
CA THR A 293 11.92 17.77 0.90
C THR A 293 11.11 17.69 -0.40
N LYS A 294 10.85 18.83 -1.00
CA LYS A 294 10.29 18.89 -2.35
C LYS A 294 11.31 18.34 -3.36
N GLY A 295 10.82 17.73 -4.43
CA GLY A 295 11.61 17.40 -5.60
C GLY A 295 12.12 18.64 -6.33
N ASP A 296 12.73 18.47 -7.47
CA ASP A 296 13.33 19.52 -8.27
C ASP A 296 12.51 19.80 -9.53
N LEU A 297 12.69 21.00 -10.08
CA LEU A 297 12.18 21.32 -11.40
C LEU A 297 13.35 21.28 -12.40
N PHE A 298 13.20 20.46 -13.43
CA PHE A 298 14.11 20.39 -14.56
C PHE A 298 13.54 21.17 -15.74
N VAL A 299 14.20 22.30 -16.05
CA VAL A 299 13.79 23.17 -17.14
C VAL A 299 14.60 22.84 -18.36
N ARG A 300 13.96 22.39 -19.45
CA ARG A 300 14.61 22.11 -20.72
C ARG A 300 14.56 23.35 -21.58
N VAL A 301 15.73 23.84 -21.97
CA VAL A 301 15.89 25.00 -22.83
C VAL A 301 15.46 24.66 -24.25
N ARG A 302 14.55 25.44 -24.79
CA ARG A 302 14.18 25.45 -26.21
C ARG A 302 14.62 26.76 -26.82
N VAL A 303 15.70 26.73 -27.58
CA VAL A 303 16.19 27.92 -28.25
C VAL A 303 15.26 28.26 -29.42
N HIS A 304 14.72 29.46 -29.37
CA HIS A 304 13.81 29.94 -30.38
C HIS A 304 14.48 31.02 -31.25
N LEU A 305 14.31 30.86 -32.55
CA LEU A 305 14.83 31.81 -33.53
C LEU A 305 13.84 32.96 -33.69
N PRO A 306 14.32 34.20 -33.95
CA PRO A 306 13.45 35.32 -34.22
C PRO A 306 12.65 35.07 -35.52
N GLU A 307 11.35 35.30 -35.49
CA GLU A 307 10.47 35.15 -36.65
C GLU A 307 10.69 36.28 -37.67
N HIS A 308 11.04 37.45 -37.19
CA HIS A 308 11.34 38.65 -37.99
C HIS A 308 12.67 39.25 -37.57
N LEU A 309 13.42 39.76 -38.54
CA LEU A 309 14.66 40.49 -38.32
C LEU A 309 14.50 41.93 -38.81
N THR A 310 14.92 42.89 -38.02
CA THR A 310 15.13 44.24 -38.46
C THR A 310 16.28 44.30 -39.47
N ALA A 311 16.41 45.39 -40.23
CA ALA A 311 17.51 45.55 -41.17
C ALA A 311 18.90 45.53 -40.49
N GLU A 312 18.97 46.06 -39.27
CA GLU A 312 20.20 46.09 -38.46
C GLU A 312 20.56 44.69 -37.93
N GLU A 313 19.61 43.95 -37.36
CA GLU A 313 19.82 42.58 -36.91
C GLU A 313 20.26 41.67 -38.05
N ARG A 314 19.62 41.79 -39.23
CA ARG A 314 20.02 41.07 -40.43
C ARG A 314 21.48 41.32 -40.80
N ARG A 315 21.91 42.58 -40.77
CA ARG A 315 23.30 42.94 -41.04
C ARG A 315 24.26 42.29 -40.04
N LEU A 316 23.93 42.34 -38.74
CA LEU A 316 24.76 41.72 -37.70
C LEU A 316 24.87 40.20 -37.88
N PHE A 317 23.78 39.52 -38.23
CA PHE A 317 23.80 38.09 -38.53
C PHE A 317 24.61 37.76 -39.81
N GLU A 318 24.58 38.62 -40.84
CA GLU A 318 25.41 38.47 -42.04
C GLU A 318 26.90 38.64 -41.76
N GLU A 319 27.26 39.59 -40.92
CA GLU A 319 28.65 39.80 -40.45
C GLU A 319 29.12 38.59 -39.60
N LEU A 320 28.27 38.09 -38.69
CA LEU A 320 28.58 36.91 -37.90
C LEU A 320 28.79 35.66 -38.79
N ARG A 321 27.94 35.48 -39.81
CA ARG A 321 28.05 34.37 -40.76
C ARG A 321 29.38 34.45 -41.55
N ALA A 322 29.81 35.64 -41.96
CA ALA A 322 31.07 35.84 -42.67
C ALA A 322 32.28 35.46 -41.80
N LYS A 323 32.31 35.92 -40.55
CA LYS A 323 33.37 35.59 -39.56
C LYS A 323 33.41 34.11 -39.22
N SER A 324 32.27 33.46 -39.02
CA SER A 324 32.20 32.03 -38.69
C SER A 324 32.72 31.13 -39.82
N ARG A 325 32.48 31.50 -41.09
CA ARG A 325 33.02 30.78 -42.25
C ARG A 325 34.54 30.91 -42.38
N THR A 326 35.11 32.02 -41.96
CA THR A 326 36.56 32.23 -41.97
C THR A 326 37.23 31.41 -40.86
N ALA A 327 36.62 31.34 -39.67
CA ALA A 327 37.12 30.54 -38.54
C ALA A 327 37.06 29.00 -38.77
N ALA A 328 36.12 28.50 -39.58
CA ALA A 328 36.01 27.08 -39.92
C ALA A 328 37.00 26.61 -41.02
N ARG A 329 37.76 27.55 -41.64
CA ARG A 329 38.74 27.24 -42.69
C ARG A 329 40.21 27.26 -42.19
N ASN A 330 40.44 27.70 -40.98
CA ASN A 330 41.73 27.62 -40.26
C ASN A 330 41.68 26.51 -39.20
#